data_f0ea7c19ed27c03a6ea5b27f7340af0d
#
_entry.id   f0ea7c19ed27c03a6ea5b27f7340af0d
#
_cell.length_a   1.000
_cell.length_b   1.000
_cell.length_c   1.000
_cell.angle_alpha   90.00
_cell.angle_beta   90.00
_cell.angle_gamma   90.00
#
_symmetry.space_group_name_H-M   'P 1'
#
loop_
_entity.id
_entity.type
_entity.pdbx_description
1 polymer ?
#
loop_
_entity_poly.entity_id
_entity_poly.type
_entity_poly.pdbx_seq_one_letter_code
_entity_poly.pdbx_strand_id
1 'polypeptide(L)'
;MQSKCAWCESQNINESRETVYWELPDGTRAIQINETPSISCRDCEMVYQSDDLVKEIEDQLFLIDAKKIGNEINFEKLMEQPRLLKRNYFDFSSYDK
;
A
#
# COMPACT_ATOMS: atom_id res chain seq x y z
N MET A 1 -7.10 3.66 12.90
CA MET A 1 -5.96 2.86 13.38
C MET A 1 -6.41 1.46 13.73
N GLN A 2 -5.63 0.47 13.36
CA GLN A 2 -5.94 -0.93 13.67
C GLN A 2 -5.64 -1.20 15.15
N SER A 3 -6.61 -1.65 15.89
CA SER A 3 -6.43 -1.95 17.32
C SER A 3 -6.33 -3.45 17.62
N LYS A 4 -6.62 -4.28 16.61
CA LYS A 4 -6.53 -5.73 16.74
C LYS A 4 -6.24 -6.34 15.38
N CYS A 5 -5.75 -7.57 15.40
CA CYS A 5 -5.43 -8.31 14.16
C CYS A 5 -6.70 -8.54 13.34
N ALA A 6 -6.62 -8.24 12.04
CA ALA A 6 -7.73 -8.47 11.13
C ALA A 6 -8.00 -9.96 10.88
N TRP A 7 -7.04 -10.84 11.22
CA TRP A 7 -7.13 -12.28 10.94
C TRP A 7 -7.57 -13.09 12.14
N CYS A 8 -7.02 -12.80 13.33
CA CYS A 8 -7.31 -13.59 14.53
C CYS A 8 -7.89 -12.77 15.68
N GLU A 9 -8.08 -11.46 15.46
CA GLU A 9 -8.63 -10.52 16.43
C GLU A 9 -7.80 -10.34 17.70
N SER A 10 -6.55 -10.81 17.70
CA SER A 10 -5.64 -10.59 18.81
C SER A 10 -5.27 -9.13 18.97
N GLN A 11 -5.04 -8.71 20.21
CA GLN A 11 -4.53 -7.36 20.48
C GLN A 11 -2.99 -7.31 20.46
N ASN A 12 -2.33 -8.43 20.25
CA ASN A 12 -0.87 -8.53 20.21
C ASN A 12 -0.32 -8.17 18.84
N ILE A 13 -0.67 -6.98 18.35
CA ILE A 13 -0.19 -6.49 17.05
C ILE A 13 0.84 -5.38 17.25
N ASN A 14 1.77 -5.29 16.31
CA ASN A 14 2.80 -4.27 16.28
C ASN A 14 2.90 -3.67 14.89
N GLU A 15 3.31 -2.42 14.83
CA GLU A 15 3.66 -1.81 13.57
C GLU A 15 5.06 -2.28 13.17
N SER A 16 5.24 -2.55 11.88
CA SER A 16 6.51 -2.96 11.31
C SER A 16 6.69 -2.33 9.93
N ARG A 17 7.89 -2.48 9.38
CA ARG A 17 8.17 -2.02 8.02
C ARG A 17 8.70 -3.21 7.24
N GLU A 18 8.03 -3.53 6.15
CA GLU A 18 8.29 -4.75 5.39
C GLU A 18 8.47 -4.44 3.91
N THR A 19 9.19 -5.32 3.25
CA THR A 19 9.27 -5.28 1.79
C THR A 19 8.08 -6.03 1.21
N VAL A 20 7.35 -5.38 0.32
CA VAL A 20 6.20 -5.99 -0.34
C VAL A 20 6.37 -5.89 -1.85
N TYR A 21 5.67 -6.78 -2.57
CA TYR A 21 5.67 -6.79 -4.02
C TYR A 21 4.26 -6.44 -4.48
N TRP A 22 4.16 -5.49 -5.38
CA TRP A 22 2.87 -4.97 -5.81
C TRP A 22 2.79 -4.94 -7.31
N GLU A 23 1.75 -5.55 -7.87
CA GLU A 23 1.54 -5.51 -9.31
C GLU A 23 1.05 -4.12 -9.72
N LEU A 24 1.61 -3.59 -10.80
CA LEU A 24 1.19 -2.31 -11.33
C LEU A 24 -0.24 -2.41 -11.89
N PRO A 25 -1.01 -1.31 -11.84
CA PRO A 25 -2.40 -1.33 -12.32
C PRO A 25 -2.55 -1.77 -13.77
N ASP A 26 -1.54 -1.53 -14.61
CA ASP A 26 -1.57 -1.95 -16.02
C ASP A 26 -1.22 -3.42 -16.21
N GLY A 27 -0.83 -4.12 -15.15
CA GLY A 27 -0.51 -5.54 -15.20
C GLY A 27 0.78 -5.89 -15.90
N THR A 28 1.62 -4.92 -16.25
CA THR A 28 2.83 -5.20 -17.03
C THR A 28 3.96 -5.78 -16.20
N ARG A 29 4.01 -5.48 -14.91
CA ARG A 29 5.06 -5.96 -14.01
C ARG A 29 4.68 -5.70 -12.57
N ALA A 30 5.41 -6.31 -11.65
CA ALA A 30 5.32 -5.99 -10.23
C ALA A 30 6.54 -5.18 -9.83
N ILE A 31 6.38 -4.35 -8.81
CA ILE A 31 7.48 -3.59 -8.21
C ILE A 31 7.68 -4.02 -6.77
N GLN A 32 8.90 -3.84 -6.28
CA GLN A 32 9.25 -4.08 -4.89
C GLN A 32 9.16 -2.75 -4.15
N ILE A 33 8.38 -2.72 -3.07
CA ILE A 33 8.24 -1.53 -2.23
C ILE A 33 8.88 -1.83 -0.88
N ASN A 34 9.98 -1.16 -0.59
CA ASN A 34 10.73 -1.36 0.65
C ASN A 34 10.19 -0.44 1.75
N GLU A 35 10.38 -0.85 3.00
CA GLU A 35 10.00 -0.04 4.16
C GLU A 35 8.52 0.31 4.17
N THR A 36 7.68 -0.60 3.71
CA THR A 36 6.23 -0.39 3.67
C THR A 36 5.66 -0.57 5.07
N PRO A 37 4.91 0.41 5.59
CA PRO A 37 4.25 0.26 6.88
C PRO A 37 3.34 -0.96 6.88
N SER A 38 3.52 -1.82 7.88
CA SER A 38 2.82 -3.09 7.97
C SER A 38 2.37 -3.34 9.39
N ILE A 39 1.47 -4.31 9.56
CA ILE A 39 0.99 -4.75 10.86
C ILE A 39 1.40 -6.20 11.01
N SER A 40 2.11 -6.51 12.11
CA SER A 40 2.47 -7.89 12.41
C SER A 40 1.75 -8.34 13.66
N CYS A 41 1.21 -9.55 13.63
CA CYS A 41 0.53 -10.16 14.75
C CYS A 41 1.42 -11.24 15.35
N ARG A 42 1.59 -11.21 16.69
CA ARG A 42 2.41 -12.21 17.37
C ARG A 42 1.69 -13.52 17.57
N ASP A 43 0.37 -13.52 17.57
CA ASP A 43 -0.41 -14.73 17.85
C ASP A 43 -0.63 -15.60 16.63
N CYS A 44 -0.96 -15.01 15.48
CA CYS A 44 -1.14 -15.77 14.24
C CYS A 44 0.03 -15.62 13.26
N GLU A 45 1.03 -14.81 13.61
CA GLU A 45 2.23 -14.58 12.81
C GLU A 45 1.98 -13.98 11.44
N MET A 46 0.80 -13.41 11.22
CA MET A 46 0.50 -12.74 9.95
C MET A 46 1.14 -11.35 9.91
N VAL A 47 1.59 -10.98 8.71
CA VAL A 47 2.06 -9.63 8.41
C VAL A 47 1.21 -9.11 7.26
N TYR A 48 0.62 -7.95 7.42
CA TYR A 48 -0.29 -7.41 6.42
C TYR A 48 -0.31 -5.88 6.48
N GLN A 49 -0.92 -5.27 5.46
CA GLN A 49 -1.13 -3.82 5.39
C GLN A 49 -2.60 -3.52 5.67
N SER A 50 -2.88 -2.37 6.29
CA SER A 50 -4.26 -1.96 6.53
C SER A 50 -4.97 -1.65 5.21
N ASP A 51 -6.29 -1.73 5.21
CA ASP A 51 -7.08 -1.43 4.02
C ASP A 51 -6.85 -0.01 3.52
N ASP A 52 -6.69 0.94 4.43
CA ASP A 52 -6.39 2.33 4.08
C ASP A 52 -5.05 2.45 3.36
N LEU A 53 -4.04 1.74 3.85
CA LEU A 53 -2.72 1.76 3.23
C LEU A 53 -2.72 1.08 1.87
N VAL A 54 -3.43 -0.05 1.76
CA VAL A 54 -3.58 -0.74 0.47
C VAL A 54 -4.16 0.21 -0.56
N LYS A 55 -5.21 0.93 -0.19
CA LYS A 55 -5.84 1.90 -1.09
C LYS A 55 -4.89 3.03 -1.46
N GLU A 56 -4.12 3.55 -0.50
CA GLU A 56 -3.15 4.61 -0.78
C GLU A 56 -2.09 4.16 -1.77
N ILE A 57 -1.57 2.95 -1.61
CA ILE A 57 -0.56 2.41 -2.53
C ILE A 57 -1.16 2.24 -3.93
N GLU A 58 -2.34 1.65 -4.01
CA GLU A 58 -2.99 1.41 -5.29
C GLU A 58 -3.31 2.72 -6.01
N ASP A 59 -3.83 3.69 -5.29
CA ASP A 59 -4.10 5.02 -5.87
C ASP A 59 -2.82 5.70 -6.34
N GLN A 60 -1.77 5.63 -5.54
CA GLN A 60 -0.50 6.24 -5.90
C GLN A 60 0.08 5.60 -7.17
N LEU A 61 0.09 4.28 -7.24
CA LEU A 61 0.59 3.57 -8.43
C LEU A 61 -0.23 3.87 -9.67
N PHE A 62 -1.52 4.12 -9.50
CA PHE A 62 -2.40 4.46 -10.60
C PHE A 62 -2.19 5.89 -11.11
N LEU A 63 -1.85 6.81 -10.21
CA LEU A 63 -1.83 8.24 -10.49
C LEU A 63 -0.46 8.78 -10.91
N ILE A 64 0.61 8.03 -10.66
CA ILE A 64 1.97 8.44 -11.01
C ILE A 64 2.40 7.82 -12.34
N ASP A 65 3.53 8.33 -12.87
CA ASP A 65 4.16 7.71 -14.03
C ASP A 65 5.04 6.56 -13.55
N ALA A 66 4.50 5.33 -13.64
CA ALA A 66 5.19 4.13 -13.17
C ALA A 66 6.51 3.86 -13.90
N LYS A 67 6.72 4.46 -15.06
CA LYS A 67 7.97 4.28 -15.80
C LYS A 67 9.14 4.95 -15.10
N LYS A 68 8.89 5.90 -14.21
CA LYS A 68 9.94 6.66 -13.51
C LYS A 68 10.41 6.00 -12.22
N ILE A 69 9.72 4.99 -11.71
CA ILE A 69 10.03 4.41 -10.41
C ILE A 69 10.87 3.13 -10.47
N GLY A 70 11.13 2.59 -11.65
CA GLY A 70 11.93 1.37 -11.79
C GLY A 70 11.23 0.14 -11.19
N ASN A 71 12.05 -0.86 -10.80
CA ASN A 71 11.54 -2.13 -10.28
C ASN A 71 11.51 -2.19 -8.75
N GLU A 72 12.15 -1.23 -8.08
CA GLU A 72 12.27 -1.19 -6.63
C GLU A 72 12.23 0.25 -6.16
N ILE A 73 11.49 0.53 -5.11
CA ILE A 73 11.38 1.86 -4.55
C ILE A 73 11.01 1.75 -3.07
N ASN A 74 11.48 2.68 -2.25
CA ASN A 74 11.05 2.78 -0.86
C ASN A 74 9.66 3.38 -0.80
N PHE A 75 8.88 2.98 0.19
CA PHE A 75 7.52 3.48 0.37
C PHE A 75 7.47 5.01 0.41
N GLU A 76 8.37 5.64 1.18
CA GLU A 76 8.40 7.10 1.27
C GLU A 76 8.64 7.75 -0.10
N LYS A 77 9.57 7.20 -0.87
CA LYS A 77 9.88 7.71 -2.20
C LYS A 77 8.70 7.51 -3.15
N LEU A 78 8.00 6.40 -3.03
CA LEU A 78 6.80 6.15 -3.83
C LEU A 78 5.74 7.22 -3.56
N MET A 79 5.50 7.54 -2.30
CA MET A 79 4.48 8.51 -1.92
C MET A 79 4.88 9.96 -2.27
N GLU A 80 6.18 10.21 -2.45
CA GLU A 80 6.68 11.51 -2.88
C GLU A 80 6.58 11.75 -4.38
N GLN A 81 6.29 10.71 -5.17
CA GLN A 81 6.22 10.87 -6.62
C GLN A 81 5.08 11.81 -7.01
N PRO A 82 5.33 12.75 -7.95
CA PRO A 82 4.29 13.66 -8.39
C PRO A 82 3.20 12.89 -9.14
N ARG A 83 1.96 13.19 -8.83
CA ARG A 83 0.82 12.55 -9.47
C ARG A 83 0.52 13.23 -10.80
N LEU A 84 0.28 12.42 -11.84
CA LEU A 84 -0.13 12.92 -13.15
C LEU A 84 -1.58 13.44 -13.08
N LEU A 85 -2.40 12.82 -12.20
CA LEU A 85 -3.76 13.26 -11.92
C LEU A 85 -3.85 13.59 -10.43
N LYS A 86 -4.70 14.53 -10.07
CA LYS A 86 -4.86 14.95 -8.67
C LYS A 86 -5.59 13.91 -7.84
N ARG A 87 -6.41 13.06 -8.47
CA ARG A 87 -7.16 12.02 -7.80
C ARG A 87 -7.45 10.90 -8.78
N ASN A 88 -7.82 9.75 -8.22
CA ASN A 88 -8.20 8.60 -9.02
C ASN A 88 -9.64 8.75 -9.48
N TYR A 89 -9.83 9.13 -10.76
CA TYR A 89 -11.15 9.30 -11.33
C TYR A 89 -11.90 7.98 -11.50
N PHE A 90 -11.24 6.85 -11.31
CA PHE A 90 -11.85 5.53 -11.38
C PHE A 90 -12.23 5.00 -10.00
N ASP A 91 -12.02 5.79 -8.95
CA ASP A 91 -12.41 5.44 -7.60
C ASP A 91 -13.83 5.92 -7.33
N PHE A 92 -14.79 5.04 -7.57
CA PHE A 92 -16.20 5.38 -7.43
C PHE A 92 -16.64 5.60 -5.98
N SER A 93 -15.83 5.17 -5.01
CA SER A 93 -16.16 5.37 -3.61
C SER A 93 -16.17 6.85 -3.22
N SER A 94 -15.54 7.72 -3.98
CA SER A 94 -15.49 9.14 -3.71
C SER A 94 -16.64 9.94 -4.32
N TYR A 95 -17.51 9.31 -5.10
CA TYR A 95 -18.61 10.00 -5.78
C TYR A 95 -19.87 10.14 -4.93
N ASP A 96 -19.95 9.49 -3.79
CA ASP A 96 -21.12 9.50 -2.92
C ASP A 96 -21.19 10.69 -1.99
N LYS A 97 -20.49 11.73 -2.29
CA LYS A 97 -20.41 12.89 -1.40
C LYS A 97 -21.24 14.06 -1.87
#